data_389db9c6eecaeae94e9bcb877370ade5
#
_entry.id   389db9c6eecaeae94e9bcb877370ade5
#
_cell.length_a   1.000
_cell.length_b   1.000
_cell.length_c   1.000
_cell.angle_alpha   90.00
_cell.angle_beta   90.00
_cell.angle_gamma   90.00
#
_symmetry.space_group_name_H-M   'P 1'
#
loop_
_entity.id
_entity.type
_entity.pdbx_description
1 polymer ?
#
loop_
_entity_poly.entity_id
_entity_poly.type
_entity_poly.pdbx_seq_one_letter_code
_entity_poly.pdbx_strand_id
1 'polypeptide(L)'
;GIFVIFREEADANDYLIRNRRRRSISVKISRADRIYDEHRETIDELVEFFTQRGRLPRRDESIDLQHRLRDAVGGLRRAWNVVRNVTEGTDWEAITAARCDDLLVDLALLKLNRRPNFMALPEATRHDIKEFFGSYKQATAEADQLLFSSGNTELVDETADAATVGKRLPTALYVHESALGGLAPVLRV
;
A
#
# COMPACT_ATOMS: atom_id res chain seq x y z
N GLY A 1 -48.24 -9.35 17.80
CA GLY A 1 -48.08 -7.92 17.44
C GLY A 1 -49.25 -7.13 18.03
N ILE A 2 -48.99 -5.94 18.52
CA ILE A 2 -50.01 -5.04 19.03
C ILE A 2 -50.32 -4.07 17.87
N PHE A 3 -51.61 -4.01 17.49
CA PHE A 3 -52.10 -3.07 16.50
C PHE A 3 -52.81 -1.91 17.23
N VAL A 4 -52.51 -0.69 16.87
CA VAL A 4 -53.16 0.49 17.41
C VAL A 4 -53.92 1.11 16.24
N ILE A 5 -55.24 1.29 16.43
CA ILE A 5 -56.15 1.85 15.44
C ILE A 5 -56.55 3.24 15.93
N PHE A 6 -56.42 4.24 15.07
CA PHE A 6 -56.77 5.62 15.36
C PHE A 6 -58.07 6.02 14.59
N ARG A 7 -58.88 6.87 15.21
CA ARG A 7 -60.09 7.42 14.56
C ARG A 7 -59.78 8.57 13.63
N GLU A 8 -58.75 9.33 13.97
CA GLU A 8 -58.34 10.50 13.22
C GLU A 8 -56.85 10.40 12.84
N GLU A 9 -56.50 10.89 11.67
CA GLU A 9 -55.15 10.87 11.13
C GLU A 9 -54.16 11.70 11.98
N ALA A 10 -54.66 12.79 12.60
CA ALA A 10 -53.91 13.63 13.52
C ALA A 10 -53.41 12.85 14.75
N ASP A 11 -54.27 12.00 15.34
CA ASP A 11 -53.95 11.17 16.49
C ASP A 11 -52.91 10.07 16.14
N ALA A 12 -53.00 9.53 14.92
CA ALA A 12 -52.05 8.59 14.39
C ALA A 12 -50.65 9.22 14.23
N ASN A 13 -50.61 10.42 13.69
CA ASN A 13 -49.37 11.18 13.50
C ASN A 13 -48.73 11.58 14.86
N ASP A 14 -49.53 12.03 15.80
CA ASP A 14 -49.04 12.37 17.16
C ASP A 14 -48.49 11.14 17.90
N TYR A 15 -49.18 10.00 17.76
CA TYR A 15 -48.68 8.72 18.30
C TYR A 15 -47.36 8.31 17.66
N LEU A 16 -47.22 8.41 16.32
CA LEU A 16 -46.01 8.09 15.59
C LEU A 16 -44.82 8.98 16.00
N ILE A 17 -45.09 10.28 16.21
CA ILE A 17 -44.10 11.25 16.67
C ILE A 17 -43.61 10.89 18.08
N ARG A 18 -44.56 10.63 19.00
CA ARG A 18 -44.27 10.31 20.41
C ARG A 18 -43.58 8.94 20.56
N ASN A 19 -43.96 7.97 19.75
CA ASN A 19 -43.43 6.60 19.79
C ASN A 19 -42.36 6.33 18.73
N ARG A 20 -41.88 7.37 18.05
CA ARG A 20 -40.74 7.25 17.16
C ARG A 20 -39.54 6.86 18.01
N ARG A 21 -39.36 5.55 18.19
CA ARG A 21 -38.10 5.04 18.73
C ARG A 21 -37.02 5.62 17.83
N ARG A 22 -36.26 6.57 18.34
CA ARG A 22 -34.96 6.90 17.77
C ARG A 22 -34.21 5.57 17.75
N ARG A 23 -34.21 4.87 16.63
CA ARG A 23 -33.18 3.89 16.38
C ARG A 23 -31.91 4.69 16.44
N SER A 24 -31.26 4.68 17.61
CA SER A 24 -29.84 5.00 17.66
C SER A 24 -29.23 4.02 16.65
N ILE A 25 -28.78 4.55 15.53
CA ILE A 25 -27.90 3.80 14.64
C ILE A 25 -26.64 3.66 15.49
N SER A 26 -26.59 2.63 16.32
CA SER A 26 -25.34 2.21 16.92
C SER A 26 -24.53 1.69 15.72
N VAL A 27 -23.68 2.55 15.20
CA VAL A 27 -22.61 2.12 14.29
C VAL A 27 -21.90 1.02 15.09
N LYS A 28 -22.04 -0.22 14.66
CA LYS A 28 -21.33 -1.34 15.27
C LYS A 28 -19.86 -1.13 14.92
N ILE A 29 -19.14 -0.44 15.79
CA ILE A 29 -17.68 -0.32 15.68
C ILE A 29 -17.14 -1.75 15.72
N SER A 30 -16.42 -2.14 14.68
CA SER A 30 -15.85 -3.47 14.59
C SER A 30 -14.81 -3.66 15.72
N ARG A 31 -14.48 -4.92 16.02
CA ARG A 31 -13.39 -5.16 16.97
C ARG A 31 -12.05 -4.64 16.44
N ALA A 32 -11.85 -4.68 15.13
CA ALA A 32 -10.66 -4.17 14.48
C ALA A 32 -10.55 -2.65 14.64
N ASP A 33 -11.65 -1.90 14.42
CA ASP A 33 -11.67 -0.45 14.61
C ASP A 33 -11.31 -0.05 16.04
N ARG A 34 -11.86 -0.76 17.05
CA ARG A 34 -11.55 -0.48 18.46
C ARG A 34 -10.07 -0.71 18.77
N ILE A 35 -9.49 -1.81 18.30
CA ILE A 35 -8.08 -2.12 18.50
C ILE A 35 -7.21 -1.09 17.79
N TYR A 36 -7.59 -0.69 16.58
CA TYR A 36 -6.88 0.34 15.83
C TYR A 36 -6.90 1.68 16.56
N ASP A 37 -8.08 2.12 17.03
CA ASP A 37 -8.21 3.41 17.75
C ASP A 37 -7.45 3.42 19.08
N GLU A 38 -7.42 2.29 19.80
CA GLU A 38 -6.69 2.14 21.07
C GLU A 38 -5.17 2.15 20.88
N HIS A 39 -4.66 1.63 19.75
CA HIS A 39 -3.22 1.47 19.49
C HIS A 39 -2.79 2.19 18.22
N ARG A 40 -3.50 3.26 17.83
CA ARG A 40 -3.36 3.97 16.57
C ARG A 40 -1.91 4.31 16.23
N GLU A 41 -1.21 4.98 17.12
CA GLU A 41 0.18 5.43 16.90
C GLU A 41 1.11 4.28 16.51
N THR A 42 1.03 3.16 17.22
CA THR A 42 1.87 1.99 16.95
C THR A 42 1.47 1.28 15.65
N ILE A 43 0.18 1.25 15.32
CA ILE A 43 -0.31 0.63 14.10
C ILE A 43 -0.02 1.52 12.89
N ASP A 44 -0.13 2.85 13.03
CA ASP A 44 0.20 3.80 11.97
C ASP A 44 1.70 3.74 11.60
N GLU A 45 2.59 3.53 12.57
CA GLU A 45 4.01 3.30 12.31
C GLU A 45 4.26 2.03 11.47
N LEU A 46 3.47 0.97 11.71
CA LEU A 46 3.51 -0.23 10.86
C LEU A 46 3.00 0.05 9.44
N VAL A 47 1.94 0.84 9.31
CA VAL A 47 1.40 1.27 8.01
C VAL A 47 2.43 2.10 7.26
N GLU A 48 3.09 3.03 7.95
CA GLU A 48 4.15 3.85 7.37
C GLU A 48 5.32 2.99 6.90
N PHE A 49 5.79 2.05 7.72
CA PHE A 49 6.84 1.10 7.34
C PHE A 49 6.45 0.33 6.07
N PHE A 50 5.22 -0.20 6.02
CA PHE A 50 4.75 -0.94 4.85
C PHE A 50 4.66 -0.05 3.61
N THR A 51 4.14 1.16 3.75
CA THR A 51 4.03 2.11 2.64
C THR A 51 5.40 2.49 2.07
N GLN A 52 6.40 2.60 2.92
CA GLN A 52 7.77 2.92 2.50
C GLN A 52 8.49 1.73 1.88
N ARG A 53 8.24 0.50 2.36
CA ARG A 53 8.99 -0.70 1.99
C ARG A 53 8.22 -1.68 1.10
N GLY A 54 6.90 -1.59 1.01
CA GLY A 54 6.04 -2.56 0.30
C GLY A 54 6.00 -3.95 0.93
N ARG A 55 6.51 -4.10 2.17
CA ARG A 55 6.57 -5.36 2.91
C ARG A 55 6.50 -5.14 4.42
N LEU A 56 6.25 -6.19 5.15
CA LEU A 56 6.33 -6.16 6.61
C LEU A 56 7.79 -6.20 7.10
N PRO A 57 8.06 -5.64 8.31
CA PRO A 57 9.40 -5.71 8.90
C PRO A 57 9.81 -7.16 9.19
N ARG A 58 11.07 -7.48 8.95
CA ARG A 58 11.69 -8.76 9.32
C ARG A 58 11.99 -8.77 10.82
N ARG A 59 12.33 -9.95 11.36
CA ARG A 59 12.56 -10.13 12.80
C ARG A 59 13.67 -9.23 13.37
N ASP A 60 14.63 -8.89 12.56
CA ASP A 60 15.80 -8.07 12.87
C ASP A 60 15.63 -6.59 12.53
N GLU A 61 14.46 -6.22 11.96
CA GLU A 61 14.11 -4.83 11.64
C GLU A 61 13.08 -4.27 12.63
N SER A 62 13.19 -2.98 12.93
CA SER A 62 12.21 -2.26 13.77
C SER A 62 11.82 -3.02 15.04
N ILE A 63 12.83 -3.53 15.76
CA ILE A 63 12.66 -4.40 16.93
C ILE A 63 11.74 -3.76 17.97
N ASP A 64 11.91 -2.46 18.22
CA ASP A 64 11.08 -1.72 19.16
C ASP A 64 9.60 -1.70 18.73
N LEU A 65 9.33 -1.41 17.47
CA LEU A 65 7.98 -1.48 16.91
C LEU A 65 7.37 -2.88 17.08
N GLN A 66 8.15 -3.93 16.81
CA GLN A 66 7.66 -5.30 16.95
C GLN A 66 7.35 -5.67 18.41
N HIS A 67 8.12 -5.16 19.37
CA HIS A 67 7.83 -5.32 20.80
C HIS A 67 6.54 -4.59 21.17
N ARG A 68 6.40 -3.33 20.80
CA ARG A 68 5.16 -2.55 21.05
C ARG A 68 3.93 -3.21 20.41
N LEU A 69 4.04 -3.71 19.17
CA LEU A 69 2.94 -4.43 18.52
C LEU A 69 2.62 -5.76 19.21
N ARG A 70 3.61 -6.43 19.78
CA ARG A 70 3.38 -7.67 20.55
C ARG A 70 2.59 -7.39 21.81
N ASP A 71 2.96 -6.34 22.53
CA ASP A 71 2.30 -5.95 23.79
C ASP A 71 0.91 -5.37 23.53
N ALA A 72 0.74 -4.56 22.50
CA ALA A 72 -0.52 -3.91 22.15
C ALA A 72 -1.55 -4.89 21.59
N VAL A 73 -1.20 -5.66 20.57
CA VAL A 73 -2.17 -6.45 19.78
C VAL A 73 -1.81 -7.93 19.66
N GLY A 74 -0.72 -8.37 20.28
CA GLY A 74 -0.28 -9.76 20.25
C GLY A 74 0.63 -10.10 19.07
N GLY A 75 1.23 -9.10 18.40
CA GLY A 75 2.29 -9.25 17.42
C GLY A 75 1.97 -8.76 16.01
N LEU A 76 3.01 -8.74 15.19
CA LEU A 76 3.01 -8.17 13.86
C LEU A 76 1.89 -8.68 12.94
N ARG A 77 1.69 -10.00 12.88
CA ARG A 77 0.66 -10.60 12.01
C ARG A 77 -0.76 -10.18 12.41
N ARG A 78 -1.02 -10.07 13.71
CA ARG A 78 -2.33 -9.60 14.20
C ARG A 78 -2.54 -8.12 13.93
N ALA A 79 -1.50 -7.30 14.15
CA ALA A 79 -1.54 -5.88 13.80
C ALA A 79 -1.84 -5.68 12.32
N TRP A 80 -1.18 -6.43 11.45
CA TRP A 80 -1.41 -6.36 10.02
C TRP A 80 -2.83 -6.76 9.61
N ASN A 81 -3.41 -7.77 10.26
CA ASN A 81 -4.81 -8.13 10.04
C ASN A 81 -5.77 -7.01 10.48
N VAL A 82 -5.47 -6.29 11.57
CA VAL A 82 -6.25 -5.11 11.98
C VAL A 82 -6.17 -4.04 10.91
N VAL A 83 -4.97 -3.71 10.42
CA VAL A 83 -4.77 -2.74 9.32
C VAL A 83 -5.62 -3.10 8.11
N ARG A 84 -5.53 -4.33 7.62
CA ARG A 84 -6.28 -4.76 6.42
C ARG A 84 -7.80 -4.68 6.59
N ASN A 85 -8.30 -4.91 7.80
CA ASN A 85 -9.75 -4.84 8.08
C ASN A 85 -10.24 -3.38 8.22
N VAL A 86 -9.40 -2.49 8.74
CA VAL A 86 -9.77 -1.06 8.93
C VAL A 86 -9.58 -0.26 7.65
N THR A 87 -8.63 -0.65 6.80
CA THR A 87 -8.31 0.02 5.54
C THR A 87 -8.96 -0.70 4.34
N GLU A 88 -10.23 -1.05 4.46
CA GLU A 88 -11.00 -1.62 3.35
C GLU A 88 -10.91 -0.70 2.12
N GLY A 89 -10.44 -1.26 0.98
CA GLY A 89 -10.24 -0.51 -0.27
C GLY A 89 -8.82 0.01 -0.52
N THR A 90 -7.89 -0.12 0.43
CA THR A 90 -6.47 0.14 0.15
C THR A 90 -5.86 -1.06 -0.58
N ASP A 91 -5.31 -0.81 -1.77
CA ASP A 91 -4.60 -1.82 -2.55
C ASP A 91 -3.16 -1.97 -2.06
N TRP A 92 -2.97 -2.82 -1.05
CA TRP A 92 -1.67 -3.13 -0.47
C TRP A 92 -0.74 -3.86 -1.45
N GLU A 93 -1.31 -4.60 -2.40
CA GLU A 93 -0.56 -5.31 -3.43
C GLU A 93 0.01 -4.33 -4.45
N ALA A 94 -0.74 -3.29 -4.82
CA ALA A 94 -0.23 -2.21 -5.66
C ALA A 94 0.94 -1.45 -5.00
N ILE A 95 0.89 -1.22 -3.68
CA ILE A 95 2.01 -0.62 -2.95
C ILE A 95 3.24 -1.52 -2.99
N THR A 96 3.06 -2.82 -2.77
CA THR A 96 4.15 -3.80 -2.86
C THR A 96 4.75 -3.82 -4.26
N ALA A 97 3.92 -3.87 -5.31
CA ALA A 97 4.37 -3.85 -6.69
C ALA A 97 5.15 -2.57 -7.02
N ALA A 98 4.65 -1.40 -6.61
CA ALA A 98 5.35 -0.13 -6.83
C ALA A 98 6.75 -0.11 -6.16
N ARG A 99 6.89 -0.64 -4.94
CA ARG A 99 8.20 -0.72 -4.26
C ARG A 99 9.14 -1.75 -4.88
N CYS A 100 8.58 -2.85 -5.38
CA CYS A 100 9.35 -3.82 -6.17
C CYS A 100 9.90 -3.19 -7.44
N ASP A 101 9.06 -2.44 -8.17
CA ASP A 101 9.44 -1.71 -9.38
C ASP A 101 10.50 -0.63 -9.09
N ASP A 102 10.36 0.14 -8.00
CA ASP A 102 11.34 1.12 -7.57
C ASP A 102 12.70 0.47 -7.36
N LEU A 103 12.74 -0.64 -6.62
CA LEU A 103 13.97 -1.38 -6.36
C LEU A 103 14.58 -1.97 -7.65
N LEU A 104 13.74 -2.43 -8.56
CA LEU A 104 14.19 -2.97 -9.85
C LEU A 104 14.87 -1.90 -10.70
N VAL A 105 14.28 -0.70 -10.77
CA VAL A 105 14.86 0.46 -11.46
C VAL A 105 16.18 0.86 -10.82
N ASP A 106 16.24 0.96 -9.50
CA ASP A 106 17.49 1.28 -8.78
C ASP A 106 18.60 0.28 -9.09
N LEU A 107 18.29 -1.02 -9.06
CA LEU A 107 19.25 -2.08 -9.39
C LEU A 107 19.69 -2.03 -10.87
N ALA A 108 18.80 -1.65 -11.78
CA ALA A 108 19.12 -1.47 -13.19
C ALA A 108 20.10 -0.31 -13.39
N LEU A 109 19.79 0.85 -12.80
CA LEU A 109 20.64 2.05 -12.90
C LEU A 109 22.01 1.87 -12.22
N LEU A 110 22.07 1.14 -11.10
CA LEU A 110 23.34 0.79 -10.44
C LEU A 110 24.30 0.03 -11.35
N LYS A 111 23.82 -0.68 -12.38
CA LYS A 111 24.69 -1.38 -13.34
C LYS A 111 25.56 -0.42 -14.14
N LEU A 112 25.09 0.77 -14.43
CA LEU A 112 25.81 1.79 -15.16
C LEU A 112 27.08 2.27 -14.40
N ASN A 113 27.04 2.18 -13.06
CA ASN A 113 28.12 2.63 -12.16
C ASN A 113 28.80 1.48 -11.39
N ARG A 114 28.91 0.30 -11.98
CA ARG A 114 29.44 -0.92 -11.33
C ARG A 114 28.59 -1.30 -10.11
N ARG A 115 27.48 -1.98 -10.36
CA ARG A 115 26.60 -2.50 -9.31
C ARG A 115 27.39 -3.13 -8.16
N PRO A 116 27.15 -2.71 -6.92
CA PRO A 116 27.87 -3.24 -5.75
C PRO A 116 27.53 -4.72 -5.53
N ASN A 117 28.37 -5.43 -4.79
CA ASN A 117 28.01 -6.76 -4.32
C ASN A 117 26.90 -6.68 -3.26
N PHE A 118 26.22 -7.81 -3.01
CA PHE A 118 25.07 -7.87 -2.10
C PHE A 118 25.39 -7.33 -0.69
N MET A 119 26.58 -7.65 -0.16
CA MET A 119 26.95 -7.23 1.20
C MET A 119 27.27 -5.74 1.34
N ALA A 120 27.58 -5.08 0.23
CA ALA A 120 27.82 -3.64 0.21
C ALA A 120 26.54 -2.81 0.09
N LEU A 121 25.39 -3.44 -0.14
CA LEU A 121 24.09 -2.77 -0.14
C LEU A 121 23.62 -2.46 1.29
N PRO A 122 22.83 -1.39 1.49
CA PRO A 122 22.18 -1.11 2.75
C PRO A 122 21.37 -2.32 3.24
N GLU A 123 21.31 -2.53 4.53
CA GLU A 123 20.66 -3.70 5.14
C GLU A 123 19.18 -3.80 4.74
N ALA A 124 18.46 -2.68 4.80
CA ALA A 124 17.06 -2.62 4.39
C ALA A 124 16.87 -3.04 2.92
N THR A 125 17.74 -2.57 2.00
CA THR A 125 17.72 -2.97 0.59
C THR A 125 18.00 -4.46 0.42
N ARG A 126 18.89 -5.03 1.22
CA ARG A 126 19.16 -6.49 1.21
C ARG A 126 17.93 -7.29 1.64
N HIS A 127 17.16 -6.78 2.61
CA HIS A 127 15.90 -7.38 3.04
C HIS A 127 14.82 -7.28 1.96
N ASP A 128 14.69 -6.12 1.31
CA ASP A 128 13.76 -5.90 0.21
C ASP A 128 14.05 -6.87 -0.95
N ILE A 129 15.32 -6.99 -1.35
CA ILE A 129 15.74 -7.95 -2.39
C ILE A 129 15.35 -9.38 -2.05
N LYS A 130 15.56 -9.81 -0.79
CA LYS A 130 15.20 -11.15 -0.36
C LYS A 130 13.69 -11.38 -0.34
N GLU A 131 12.92 -10.35 -0.01
CA GLU A 131 11.47 -10.45 0.04
C GLU A 131 10.86 -10.50 -1.35
N PHE A 132 11.27 -9.61 -2.26
CA PHE A 132 10.65 -9.48 -3.57
C PHE A 132 11.18 -10.48 -4.60
N PHE A 133 12.48 -10.77 -4.56
CA PHE A 133 13.15 -11.59 -5.58
C PHE A 133 13.74 -12.90 -5.03
N GLY A 134 13.69 -13.12 -3.74
CA GLY A 134 14.29 -14.30 -3.10
C GLY A 134 15.83 -14.30 -3.07
N SER A 135 16.49 -13.79 -4.11
CA SER A 135 17.95 -13.73 -4.20
C SER A 135 18.46 -12.50 -4.96
N TYR A 136 19.67 -12.07 -4.63
CA TYR A 136 20.35 -10.98 -5.36
C TYR A 136 20.61 -11.33 -6.83
N LYS A 137 20.92 -12.60 -7.11
CA LYS A 137 21.14 -13.08 -8.47
C LYS A 137 19.85 -12.91 -9.30
N GLN A 138 18.70 -13.27 -8.74
CA GLN A 138 17.42 -13.11 -9.42
C GLN A 138 17.10 -11.64 -9.65
N ALA A 139 17.18 -10.81 -8.60
CA ALA A 139 16.94 -9.37 -8.68
C ALA A 139 17.81 -8.68 -9.73
N THR A 140 19.10 -9.03 -9.79
CA THR A 140 20.01 -8.45 -10.79
C THR A 140 19.75 -8.95 -12.20
N ALA A 141 19.28 -10.18 -12.37
CA ALA A 141 18.92 -10.70 -13.69
C ALA A 141 17.67 -9.99 -14.24
N GLU A 142 16.66 -9.77 -13.40
CA GLU A 142 15.45 -9.02 -13.78
C GLU A 142 15.77 -7.55 -14.05
N ALA A 143 16.61 -6.93 -13.21
CA ALA A 143 17.09 -5.56 -13.45
C ALA A 143 17.88 -5.41 -14.75
N ASP A 144 18.66 -6.43 -15.13
CA ASP A 144 19.37 -6.45 -16.40
C ASP A 144 18.41 -6.59 -17.60
N GLN A 145 17.36 -7.40 -17.46
CA GLN A 145 16.31 -7.49 -18.48
C GLN A 145 15.58 -6.16 -18.65
N LEU A 146 15.24 -5.48 -17.56
CA LEU A 146 14.64 -4.15 -17.59
C LEU A 146 15.55 -3.14 -18.31
N LEU A 147 16.84 -3.10 -17.96
CA LEU A 147 17.82 -2.22 -18.60
C LEU A 147 17.95 -2.50 -20.11
N PHE A 148 17.95 -3.78 -20.53
CA PHE A 148 17.99 -4.12 -21.94
C PHE A 148 16.68 -3.77 -22.67
N SER A 149 15.54 -3.89 -22.00
CA SER A 149 14.25 -3.56 -22.60
C SER A 149 14.09 -2.07 -22.88
N SER A 150 14.77 -1.20 -22.12
CA SER A 150 14.78 0.26 -22.39
C SER A 150 15.47 0.63 -23.71
N GLY A 151 16.26 -0.29 -24.29
CA GLY A 151 16.84 -0.13 -25.64
C GLY A 151 15.88 -0.51 -26.78
N ASN A 152 14.71 -1.08 -26.47
CA ASN A 152 13.68 -1.39 -27.46
C ASN A 152 12.77 -0.17 -27.65
N THR A 153 13.00 0.58 -28.75
CA THR A 153 12.28 1.82 -29.06
C THR A 153 10.78 1.61 -29.23
N GLU A 154 10.35 0.49 -29.81
CA GLU A 154 8.94 0.16 -30.00
C GLU A 154 8.24 -0.03 -28.63
N LEU A 155 8.83 -0.81 -27.73
CA LEU A 155 8.33 -1.00 -26.38
C LEU A 155 8.28 0.32 -25.58
N VAL A 156 9.32 1.15 -25.71
CA VAL A 156 9.39 2.46 -25.05
C VAL A 156 8.27 3.38 -25.55
N ASP A 157 8.05 3.44 -26.87
CA ASP A 157 6.99 4.25 -27.49
C ASP A 157 5.59 3.77 -27.08
N GLU A 158 5.32 2.46 -27.15
CA GLU A 158 4.05 1.88 -26.71
C GLU A 158 3.78 2.16 -25.23
N THR A 159 4.82 2.01 -24.38
CA THR A 159 4.70 2.26 -22.95
C THR A 159 4.49 3.75 -22.65
N ALA A 160 5.14 4.64 -23.42
CA ALA A 160 4.96 6.07 -23.31
C ALA A 160 3.56 6.52 -23.76
N ASP A 161 2.98 5.87 -24.77
CA ASP A 161 1.62 6.14 -25.22
C ASP A 161 0.56 5.66 -24.19
N ALA A 162 0.87 4.60 -23.45
CA ALA A 162 0.02 4.07 -22.38
C ALA A 162 0.19 4.81 -21.03
N ALA A 163 1.17 5.71 -20.91
CA ALA A 163 1.46 6.38 -19.66
C ALA A 163 0.27 7.22 -19.16
N THR A 164 -0.07 7.06 -17.90
CA THR A 164 -1.17 7.80 -17.23
C THR A 164 -0.71 9.12 -16.64
N VAL A 165 0.61 9.36 -16.60
CA VAL A 165 1.23 10.58 -16.09
C VAL A 165 2.09 11.23 -17.17
N GLY A 166 2.16 12.56 -17.13
CA GLY A 166 2.91 13.32 -18.12
C GLY A 166 2.07 13.74 -19.34
N LYS A 167 2.75 14.33 -20.32
CA LYS A 167 2.15 14.78 -21.57
C LYS A 167 2.92 14.15 -22.75
N ARG A 168 2.24 13.30 -23.52
CA ARG A 168 2.80 12.73 -24.75
C ARG A 168 2.91 13.82 -25.82
N LEU A 169 4.10 13.92 -26.39
CA LEU A 169 4.42 14.74 -27.56
C LEU A 169 4.76 13.80 -28.73
N PRO A 170 4.78 14.27 -29.99
CA PRO A 170 5.05 13.41 -31.14
C PRO A 170 6.36 12.60 -31.05
N THR A 171 7.38 13.13 -30.37
CA THR A 171 8.72 12.52 -30.27
C THR A 171 9.22 12.40 -28.82
N ALA A 172 8.38 12.69 -27.82
CA ALA A 172 8.81 12.70 -26.42
C ALA A 172 7.64 12.50 -25.46
N LEU A 173 7.94 12.08 -24.25
CA LEU A 173 7.03 12.13 -23.10
C LEU A 173 7.54 13.17 -22.11
N TYR A 174 6.77 14.23 -21.87
CA TYR A 174 7.10 15.27 -20.91
C TYR A 174 6.49 14.92 -19.56
N VAL A 175 7.32 14.75 -18.55
CA VAL A 175 6.90 14.35 -17.19
C VAL A 175 7.56 15.27 -16.16
N HIS A 176 6.79 15.70 -15.17
CA HIS A 176 7.35 16.43 -14.03
C HIS A 176 8.07 15.44 -13.10
N GLU A 177 9.18 15.86 -12.49
CA GLU A 177 10.02 15.03 -11.62
C GLU A 177 9.20 14.31 -10.52
N SER A 178 8.26 15.01 -9.89
CA SER A 178 7.41 14.44 -8.84
C SER A 178 6.46 13.32 -9.32
N ALA A 179 6.27 13.15 -10.61
CA ALA A 179 5.41 12.13 -11.20
C ALA A 179 6.19 10.94 -11.80
N LEU A 180 7.53 10.95 -11.71
CA LEU A 180 8.36 9.87 -12.25
C LEU A 180 8.01 8.50 -11.67
N GLY A 181 7.68 8.42 -10.38
CA GLY A 181 7.25 7.17 -9.74
C GLY A 181 5.96 6.56 -10.29
N GLY A 182 5.15 7.34 -11.02
CA GLY A 182 3.95 6.85 -11.70
C GLY A 182 4.20 6.29 -13.10
N LEU A 183 5.44 6.35 -13.60
CA LEU A 183 5.81 5.75 -14.88
C LEU A 183 6.14 4.26 -14.73
N ALA A 184 5.88 3.50 -15.81
CA ALA A 184 6.36 2.14 -15.90
C ALA A 184 7.89 2.07 -15.78
N PRO A 185 8.45 1.01 -15.16
CA PRO A 185 9.90 0.87 -14.93
C PRO A 185 10.78 1.11 -16.14
N VAL A 186 10.36 0.66 -17.32
CA VAL A 186 11.12 0.81 -18.58
C VAL A 186 11.32 2.28 -19.02
N LEU A 187 10.42 3.18 -18.59
CA LEU A 187 10.53 4.62 -18.85
C LEU A 187 11.35 5.37 -17.80
N ARG A 188 11.73 4.69 -16.72
CA ARG A 188 12.48 5.25 -15.58
C ARG A 188 13.96 4.88 -15.60
N VAL A 189 14.36 3.95 -16.49
CA VAL A 189 15.73 3.47 -16.72
C VAL A 189 16.41 4.14 -17.94
#